data_9b8ba92351c863064d548afed584f3ea
#
_entry.id   9b8ba92351c863064d548afed584f3ea
#
_cell.length_a   1.000
_cell.length_b   1.000
_cell.length_c   1.000
_cell.angle_alpha   90.00
_cell.angle_beta   90.00
_cell.angle_gamma   90.00
#
_symmetry.space_group_name_H-M   'P 1'
#
loop_
_entity.id
_entity.type
_entity.pdbx_description
1 polymer ?
#
loop_
_entity_poly.entity_id
_entity_poly.type
_entity_poly.pdbx_seq_one_letter_code
_entity_poly.pdbx_strand_id
1 'polypeptide(L)'
;GQREDGIQAYDAGAVEAALAQVKSTSGGDSLELALYTNVSVGSGKQANNPWLQELPDPVTKVCWDNYAAVSPKLAEELELEDEQLIKINDFGPIPVLVQPGQEYKTISVALGYGRLNMGIPDGTVGQTAFPLIQSTSGTKPNHLPQVTTEKVDVAYQLARTQSHHSMEGRNLGRETTLEQYLADPA
;
A
#
# COMPACT_ATOMS: atom_id res chain seq x y z
N GLY A 1 25.62 42.54 -2.02
CA GLY A 1 24.20 42.72 -1.84
C GLY A 1 23.79 42.08 -0.55
N GLN A 2 23.44 42.87 0.47
CA GLN A 2 22.83 42.36 1.70
C GLN A 2 21.44 41.85 1.35
N ARG A 3 21.16 40.58 1.63
CA ARG A 3 19.79 40.08 1.69
C ARG A 3 19.16 40.71 2.94
N GLU A 4 18.21 41.57 2.76
CA GLU A 4 17.25 41.88 3.82
C GLU A 4 16.37 40.62 3.99
N ASP A 5 16.69 39.80 4.96
CA ASP A 5 15.80 38.75 5.46
C ASP A 5 14.66 39.42 6.21
N GLY A 6 13.69 39.92 5.44
CA GLY A 6 12.41 40.37 6.00
C GLY A 6 11.72 39.15 6.60
N ILE A 7 11.74 39.08 7.94
CA ILE A 7 10.88 38.16 8.66
C ILE A 7 9.44 38.54 8.28
N GLN A 8 8.80 37.74 7.42
CA GLN A 8 7.40 37.93 7.13
C GLN A 8 6.62 37.71 8.42
N ALA A 9 5.88 38.70 8.84
CA ALA A 9 5.01 38.59 9.99
C ALA A 9 3.97 37.48 9.74
N TYR A 10 3.79 36.62 10.72
CA TYR A 10 2.80 35.58 10.71
C TYR A 10 1.39 36.18 10.61
N ASP A 11 0.64 35.82 9.58
CA ASP A 11 -0.75 36.23 9.40
C ASP A 11 -1.69 35.17 10.01
N ALA A 12 -2.16 35.43 11.23
CA ALA A 12 -3.10 34.54 11.92
C ALA A 12 -4.44 34.40 11.17
N GLY A 13 -4.88 35.47 10.47
CA GLY A 13 -6.12 35.45 9.70
C GLY A 13 -6.05 34.52 8.48
N ALA A 14 -4.86 34.44 7.84
CA ALA A 14 -4.64 33.52 6.73
C ALA A 14 -4.70 32.06 7.20
N VAL A 15 -4.23 31.77 8.41
CA VAL A 15 -4.29 30.41 8.98
C VAL A 15 -5.72 30.04 9.35
N GLU A 16 -6.48 30.94 9.97
CA GLU A 16 -7.90 30.69 10.26
C GLU A 16 -8.70 30.47 8.98
N ALA A 17 -8.47 31.26 7.93
CA ALA A 17 -9.10 31.08 6.63
C ALA A 17 -8.73 29.74 5.97
N ALA A 18 -7.47 29.32 6.08
CA ALA A 18 -7.02 28.02 5.60
C ALA A 18 -7.64 26.86 6.39
N LEU A 19 -7.70 26.97 7.72
CA LEU A 19 -8.33 25.96 8.58
C LEU A 19 -9.83 25.83 8.31
N ALA A 20 -10.53 26.94 8.05
CA ALA A 20 -11.94 26.91 7.67
C ALA A 20 -12.21 26.17 6.34
N GLN A 21 -11.22 26.10 5.46
CA GLN A 21 -11.29 25.35 4.20
C GLN A 21 -10.94 23.85 4.39
N VAL A 22 -10.28 23.50 5.47
CA VAL A 22 -10.03 22.10 5.81
C VAL A 22 -11.35 21.49 6.29
N LYS A 23 -12.04 20.84 5.37
CA LYS A 23 -13.20 20.03 5.76
C LYS A 23 -12.70 18.90 6.63
N SER A 24 -13.12 18.85 7.87
CA SER A 24 -12.94 17.67 8.70
C SER A 24 -13.69 16.53 8.03
N THR A 25 -12.96 15.66 7.38
CA THR A 25 -13.48 14.41 6.82
C THR A 25 -13.35 13.31 7.87
N SER A 26 -13.85 13.58 9.09
CA SER A 26 -14.00 12.51 10.06
C SER A 26 -15.08 11.56 9.53
N GLY A 27 -14.62 10.55 8.84
CA GLY A 27 -15.48 9.69 8.04
C GLY A 27 -16.26 8.65 8.79
N GLY A 28 -16.58 8.84 10.04
CA GLY A 28 -17.42 7.90 10.77
C GLY A 28 -16.95 6.44 10.55
N ASP A 29 -17.87 5.58 10.14
CA ASP A 29 -17.61 4.15 9.87
C ASP A 29 -17.23 3.83 8.41
N SER A 30 -16.93 4.83 7.60
CA SER A 30 -16.59 4.67 6.19
C SER A 30 -15.13 4.26 5.98
N LEU A 31 -14.87 3.53 4.87
CA LEU A 31 -13.52 3.23 4.44
C LEU A 31 -12.84 4.48 3.89
N GLU A 32 -11.55 4.60 4.15
CA GLU A 32 -10.70 5.68 3.67
C GLU A 32 -9.57 5.12 2.80
N LEU A 33 -9.13 5.90 1.82
CA LEU A 33 -7.98 5.57 0.98
C LEU A 33 -6.85 6.54 1.24
N ALA A 34 -5.70 6.02 1.62
CA ALA A 34 -4.44 6.75 1.74
C ALA A 34 -3.54 6.46 0.55
N LEU A 35 -3.11 7.51 -0.16
CA LEU A 35 -2.16 7.41 -1.26
C LEU A 35 -0.78 7.85 -0.77
N TYR A 36 0.25 7.05 -1.04
CA TYR A 36 1.60 7.35 -0.58
C TYR A 36 2.64 7.08 -1.67
N THR A 37 3.83 7.58 -1.47
CA THR A 37 4.99 7.26 -2.32
C THR A 37 5.84 6.22 -1.59
N ASN A 38 6.15 5.11 -2.25
CA ASN A 38 7.02 4.10 -1.66
C ASN A 38 8.50 4.49 -1.77
N VAL A 39 9.36 3.69 -1.16
CA VAL A 39 10.81 3.95 -1.11
C VAL A 39 11.48 3.71 -2.46
N SER A 40 10.99 2.76 -3.25
CA SER A 40 11.63 2.34 -4.51
C SER A 40 11.40 3.33 -5.64
N VAL A 41 10.16 3.48 -6.11
CA VAL A 41 9.83 4.29 -7.30
C VAL A 41 9.36 5.71 -6.96
N GLY A 42 9.10 6.00 -5.68
CA GLY A 42 8.61 7.29 -5.21
C GLY A 42 7.37 7.76 -5.95
N SER A 43 7.42 8.95 -6.54
CA SER A 43 6.34 9.49 -7.38
C SER A 43 6.36 8.98 -8.83
N GLY A 44 7.17 7.98 -9.15
CA GLY A 44 7.26 7.38 -10.47
C GLY A 44 8.19 8.08 -11.46
N LYS A 45 8.95 9.10 -11.05
CA LYS A 45 9.92 9.76 -11.93
C LYS A 45 10.97 8.80 -12.48
N GLN A 46 11.34 7.80 -11.71
CA GLN A 46 12.35 6.79 -12.05
C GLN A 46 11.75 5.38 -12.18
N ALA A 47 10.44 5.27 -12.35
CA ALA A 47 9.76 3.98 -12.39
C ALA A 47 10.19 3.08 -13.57
N ASN A 48 10.82 3.65 -14.62
CA ASN A 48 11.38 2.87 -15.73
C ASN A 48 12.73 2.20 -15.39
N ASN A 49 13.28 2.43 -14.19
CA ASN A 49 14.48 1.75 -13.76
C ASN A 49 14.12 0.38 -13.15
N PRO A 50 14.49 -0.74 -13.80
CA PRO A 50 14.12 -2.06 -13.32
C PRO A 50 14.73 -2.40 -11.96
N TRP A 51 15.91 -1.91 -11.63
CA TRP A 51 16.51 -2.13 -10.32
C TRP A 51 15.70 -1.49 -9.18
N LEU A 52 15.05 -0.33 -9.44
CA LEU A 52 14.14 0.27 -8.47
C LEU A 52 12.82 -0.48 -8.37
N GLN A 53 12.37 -1.11 -9.44
CA GLN A 53 11.21 -1.99 -9.41
C GLN A 53 11.49 -3.30 -8.67
N GLU A 54 12.71 -3.81 -8.75
CA GLU A 54 13.15 -5.00 -8.02
C GLU A 54 13.49 -4.72 -6.55
N LEU A 55 13.62 -3.45 -6.15
CA LEU A 55 13.88 -3.09 -4.76
C LEU A 55 12.66 -3.42 -3.90
N PRO A 56 12.76 -4.41 -2.99
CA PRO A 56 11.62 -4.81 -2.19
C PRO A 56 11.16 -3.69 -1.26
N ASP A 57 9.85 -3.58 -1.09
CA ASP A 57 9.29 -2.73 -0.04
C ASP A 57 9.86 -3.17 1.33
N PRO A 58 10.31 -2.23 2.17
CA PRO A 58 10.97 -2.58 3.44
C PRO A 58 10.07 -3.32 4.42
N VAL A 59 8.76 -3.17 4.32
CA VAL A 59 7.77 -3.81 5.21
C VAL A 59 7.23 -5.08 4.58
N THR A 60 6.63 -4.97 3.39
CA THR A 60 5.85 -6.05 2.75
C THR A 60 6.69 -6.98 1.91
N LYS A 61 7.91 -6.57 1.53
CA LYS A 61 8.83 -7.30 0.65
C LYS A 61 8.30 -7.52 -0.78
N VAL A 62 7.26 -6.80 -1.16
CA VAL A 62 6.72 -6.82 -2.53
C VAL A 62 7.62 -6.02 -3.47
N CYS A 63 7.81 -6.55 -4.67
CA CYS A 63 8.51 -5.93 -5.78
C CYS A 63 7.57 -5.74 -6.96
N TRP A 64 7.92 -4.86 -7.89
CA TRP A 64 7.30 -4.65 -9.18
C TRP A 64 5.91 -4.01 -9.13
N ASP A 65 4.96 -4.56 -8.38
CA ASP A 65 3.57 -4.10 -8.36
C ASP A 65 3.26 -3.24 -7.14
N ASN A 66 2.26 -2.36 -7.29
CA ASN A 66 1.57 -1.81 -6.15
C ASN A 66 0.35 -2.67 -5.79
N TYR A 67 -0.11 -2.49 -4.58
CA TYR A 67 -1.17 -3.29 -3.97
C TYR A 67 -2.03 -2.41 -3.07
N ALA A 68 -3.22 -2.89 -2.74
CA ALA A 68 -4.08 -2.32 -1.72
C ALA A 68 -3.75 -2.96 -0.36
N ALA A 69 -3.00 -2.26 0.48
CA ALA A 69 -2.72 -2.73 1.83
C ALA A 69 -3.96 -2.55 2.71
N VAL A 70 -4.39 -3.62 3.35
CA VAL A 70 -5.55 -3.66 4.25
C VAL A 70 -5.16 -4.29 5.58
N SER A 71 -5.85 -3.90 6.66
CA SER A 71 -5.64 -4.55 7.95
C SER A 71 -6.22 -5.98 7.96
N PRO A 72 -5.70 -6.90 8.79
CA PRO A 72 -6.29 -8.23 8.94
C PRO A 72 -7.77 -8.18 9.32
N LYS A 73 -8.15 -7.27 10.20
CA LYS A 73 -9.53 -7.09 10.63
C LYS A 73 -10.45 -6.63 9.50
N LEU A 74 -9.98 -5.71 8.64
CA LEU A 74 -10.75 -5.27 7.47
C LEU A 74 -10.86 -6.37 6.43
N ALA A 75 -9.78 -7.13 6.23
CA ALA A 75 -9.79 -8.28 5.31
C ALA A 75 -10.83 -9.33 5.74
N GLU A 76 -10.91 -9.65 7.04
CA GLU A 76 -11.92 -10.56 7.58
C GLU A 76 -13.35 -10.02 7.39
N GLU A 77 -13.59 -8.73 7.67
CA GLU A 77 -14.91 -8.09 7.53
C GLU A 77 -15.41 -8.08 6.08
N LEU A 78 -14.51 -7.86 5.12
CA LEU A 78 -14.82 -7.81 3.69
C LEU A 78 -14.63 -9.17 3.00
N GLU A 79 -14.30 -10.22 3.75
CA GLU A 79 -14.01 -11.56 3.22
C GLU A 79 -12.95 -11.55 2.11
N LEU A 80 -11.89 -10.75 2.30
CA LEU A 80 -10.79 -10.61 1.37
C LEU A 80 -9.65 -11.55 1.73
N GLU A 81 -9.11 -12.22 0.72
CA GLU A 81 -7.90 -13.01 0.84
C GLU A 81 -6.67 -12.23 0.33
N ASP A 82 -5.50 -12.64 0.78
CA ASP A 82 -4.25 -12.09 0.29
C ASP A 82 -4.10 -12.36 -1.22
N GLU A 83 -3.61 -11.38 -1.98
CA GLU A 83 -3.45 -11.47 -3.45
C GLU A 83 -4.77 -11.50 -4.27
N GLN A 84 -5.93 -11.41 -3.63
CA GLN A 84 -7.19 -11.26 -4.32
C GLN A 84 -7.31 -9.86 -4.95
N LEU A 85 -7.89 -9.78 -6.14
CA LEU A 85 -8.13 -8.49 -6.79
C LEU A 85 -9.37 -7.79 -6.23
N ILE A 86 -9.25 -6.48 -6.02
CA ILE A 86 -10.36 -5.59 -5.68
C ILE A 86 -10.36 -4.36 -6.57
N LYS A 87 -11.51 -3.74 -6.73
CA LYS A 87 -11.64 -2.36 -7.20
C LYS A 87 -11.90 -1.44 -6.03
N ILE A 88 -11.40 -0.23 -6.08
CA ILE A 88 -11.63 0.84 -5.12
C ILE A 88 -12.31 1.98 -5.86
N ASN A 89 -13.61 2.20 -5.64
CA ASN A 89 -14.44 3.03 -6.51
C ASN A 89 -14.30 2.55 -7.97
N ASP A 90 -13.92 3.46 -8.88
CA ASP A 90 -13.67 3.14 -10.30
C ASP A 90 -12.22 2.76 -10.62
N PHE A 91 -11.38 2.59 -9.59
CA PHE A 91 -9.96 2.25 -9.71
C PHE A 91 -9.70 0.76 -9.51
N GLY A 92 -8.84 0.21 -10.33
CA GLY A 92 -8.40 -1.18 -10.25
C GLY A 92 -8.70 -1.96 -11.54
N PRO A 93 -8.64 -3.29 -11.50
CA PRO A 93 -8.43 -4.12 -10.31
C PRO A 93 -6.99 -4.05 -9.77
N ILE A 94 -6.83 -4.10 -8.45
CA ILE A 94 -5.55 -4.07 -7.76
C ILE A 94 -5.48 -5.21 -6.74
N PRO A 95 -4.33 -5.91 -6.58
CA PRO A 95 -4.22 -6.99 -5.61
C PRO A 95 -4.25 -6.48 -4.17
N VAL A 96 -4.89 -7.22 -3.31
CA VAL A 96 -4.91 -7.00 -1.86
C VAL A 96 -3.64 -7.53 -1.23
N LEU A 97 -3.11 -6.80 -0.26
CA LEU A 97 -2.10 -7.27 0.68
C LEU A 97 -2.62 -7.12 2.10
N VAL A 98 -2.79 -8.25 2.79
CA VAL A 98 -3.17 -8.22 4.19
C VAL A 98 -1.94 -7.89 5.04
N GLN A 99 -1.91 -6.67 5.60
CA GLN A 99 -0.76 -6.14 6.33
C GLN A 99 -1.10 -5.93 7.81
N PRO A 100 -0.52 -6.74 8.71
CA PRO A 100 -0.58 -6.48 10.14
C PRO A 100 -0.02 -5.10 10.49
N GLY A 101 -0.74 -4.35 11.33
CA GLY A 101 -0.36 -2.99 11.72
C GLY A 101 -0.94 -1.88 10.84
N GLN A 102 -1.61 -2.21 9.74
CA GLN A 102 -2.39 -1.26 8.95
C GLN A 102 -3.60 -0.78 9.75
N GLU A 103 -3.96 0.51 9.61
CA GLU A 103 -5.16 1.07 10.22
C GLU A 103 -6.43 0.36 9.71
N TYR A 104 -7.36 0.09 10.62
CA TYR A 104 -8.51 -0.78 10.38
C TYR A 104 -9.39 -0.35 9.21
N LYS A 105 -9.77 0.91 9.13
CA LYS A 105 -10.66 1.42 8.07
C LYS A 105 -9.93 2.12 6.93
N THR A 106 -8.60 2.00 6.88
CA THR A 106 -7.79 2.66 5.87
C THR A 106 -7.17 1.66 4.91
N ILE A 107 -7.42 1.84 3.62
CA ILE A 107 -6.73 1.14 2.54
C ILE A 107 -5.57 2.03 2.09
N SER A 108 -4.37 1.48 1.94
CA SER A 108 -3.20 2.23 1.46
C SER A 108 -2.75 1.74 0.10
N VAL A 109 -2.51 2.67 -0.84
CA VAL A 109 -2.05 2.36 -2.20
C VAL A 109 -0.87 3.25 -2.56
N ALA A 110 0.19 2.65 -3.09
CA ALA A 110 1.37 3.37 -3.53
C ALA A 110 1.16 4.04 -4.90
N LEU A 111 1.64 5.28 -5.02
CA LEU A 111 1.74 6.03 -6.28
C LEU A 111 2.98 5.61 -7.08
N GLY A 112 3.05 6.05 -8.33
CA GLY A 112 4.26 5.94 -9.16
C GLY A 112 4.32 4.72 -10.07
N TYR A 113 3.34 3.84 -9.99
CA TYR A 113 3.18 2.63 -10.80
C TYR A 113 2.29 2.83 -12.04
N GLY A 114 2.08 1.78 -12.81
CA GLY A 114 1.21 1.78 -13.99
C GLY A 114 1.86 2.39 -15.23
N ARG A 115 3.19 2.28 -15.37
CA ARG A 115 3.92 2.72 -16.55
C ARG A 115 3.78 1.74 -17.69
N LEU A 116 3.43 2.28 -18.86
CA LEU A 116 3.46 1.56 -20.14
C LEU A 116 4.89 1.56 -20.72
N ASN A 117 5.22 0.55 -21.53
CA ASN A 117 6.46 0.49 -22.30
C ASN A 117 7.76 0.48 -21.46
N MET A 118 7.79 -0.29 -20.40
CA MET A 118 8.99 -0.48 -19.59
C MET A 118 10.01 -1.46 -20.23
N GLY A 119 9.85 -1.82 -21.50
CA GLY A 119 10.66 -2.84 -22.14
C GLY A 119 10.29 -4.28 -21.74
N ILE A 120 9.22 -4.45 -20.99
CA ILE A 120 8.65 -5.74 -20.65
C ILE A 120 7.58 -6.05 -21.70
N PRO A 121 7.67 -7.19 -22.42
CA PRO A 121 6.61 -7.58 -23.33
C PRO A 121 5.28 -7.71 -22.60
N ASP A 122 4.23 -7.10 -23.13
CA ASP A 122 2.83 -7.22 -22.69
C ASP A 122 2.50 -6.66 -21.30
N GLY A 123 3.36 -5.83 -20.67
CA GLY A 123 3.14 -5.47 -19.27
C GLY A 123 3.15 -4.01 -18.91
N THR A 124 2.09 -3.59 -18.28
CA THR A 124 2.11 -2.53 -17.27
C THR A 124 2.52 -3.16 -15.94
N VAL A 125 3.49 -2.55 -15.26
CA VAL A 125 3.84 -2.93 -13.90
C VAL A 125 2.99 -2.12 -12.93
N GLY A 126 2.13 -2.81 -12.18
CA GLY A 126 1.19 -2.21 -11.27
C GLY A 126 0.11 -1.35 -11.94
N GLN A 127 -0.61 -0.59 -11.15
CA GLN A 127 -1.69 0.29 -11.56
C GLN A 127 -1.39 1.75 -11.24
N THR A 128 -1.75 2.67 -12.15
CA THR A 128 -1.57 4.11 -11.87
C THR A 128 -2.67 4.64 -10.95
N ALA A 129 -2.31 4.96 -9.71
CA ALA A 129 -3.24 5.51 -8.73
C ALA A 129 -3.35 7.05 -8.78
N PHE A 130 -2.64 7.73 -9.68
CA PHE A 130 -2.73 9.19 -9.84
C PHE A 130 -4.13 9.72 -10.15
N PRO A 131 -4.99 9.04 -10.92
CA PRO A 131 -6.36 9.51 -11.15
C PRO A 131 -7.20 9.63 -9.88
N LEU A 132 -6.84 8.92 -8.82
CA LEU A 132 -7.50 9.01 -7.52
C LEU A 132 -7.19 10.32 -6.76
N ILE A 133 -6.13 11.01 -7.14
CA ILE A 133 -5.78 12.31 -6.54
C ILE A 133 -6.74 13.36 -7.05
N GLN A 134 -7.77 13.64 -6.29
CA GLN A 134 -8.75 14.68 -6.62
C GLN A 134 -8.20 16.06 -6.27
N SER A 135 -8.19 16.97 -7.24
CA SER A 135 -7.83 18.36 -6.97
C SER A 135 -9.06 19.12 -6.46
N THR A 136 -9.05 19.49 -5.20
CA THR A 136 -10.08 20.33 -4.60
C THR A 136 -9.44 21.66 -4.18
N SER A 137 -9.90 22.76 -4.78
CA SER A 137 -9.46 24.14 -4.42
C SER A 137 -7.94 24.35 -4.33
N GLY A 138 -7.18 23.77 -5.29
CA GLY A 138 -5.73 23.94 -5.36
C GLY A 138 -4.90 23.03 -4.45
N THR A 139 -5.52 22.26 -3.60
CA THR A 139 -4.89 21.16 -2.84
C THR A 139 -5.10 19.83 -3.55
N LYS A 140 -4.10 18.96 -3.47
CA LYS A 140 -4.17 17.59 -3.98
C LYS A 140 -4.03 16.64 -2.80
N PRO A 141 -5.11 16.32 -2.11
CA PRO A 141 -5.05 15.44 -0.96
C PRO A 141 -4.64 14.03 -1.40
N ASN A 142 -3.68 13.45 -0.70
CA ASN A 142 -3.33 12.04 -0.84
C ASN A 142 -4.24 11.13 0.01
N HIS A 143 -5.40 11.63 0.35
CA HIS A 143 -6.37 10.95 1.21
C HIS A 143 -7.77 11.19 0.65
N LEU A 144 -8.52 10.10 0.45
CA LEU A 144 -9.90 10.12 0.02
C LEU A 144 -10.77 9.51 1.12
N PRO A 145 -11.67 10.29 1.70
CA PRO A 145 -12.69 9.75 2.60
C PRO A 145 -13.78 9.03 1.80
N GLN A 146 -14.41 8.05 2.40
CA GLN A 146 -15.60 7.39 1.87
C GLN A 146 -15.35 6.69 0.52
N VAL A 147 -14.46 5.69 0.51
CA VAL A 147 -14.29 4.82 -0.63
C VAL A 147 -15.10 3.54 -0.48
N THR A 148 -15.47 2.96 -1.61
CA THR A 148 -16.14 1.65 -1.71
C THR A 148 -15.18 0.64 -2.33
N THR A 149 -15.35 -0.63 -1.97
CA THR A 149 -14.58 -1.73 -2.53
C THR A 149 -15.50 -2.74 -3.18
N GLU A 150 -15.06 -3.29 -4.30
CA GLU A 150 -15.73 -4.38 -5.02
C GLU A 150 -14.73 -5.52 -5.19
N LYS A 151 -15.11 -6.72 -4.75
CA LYS A 151 -14.30 -7.93 -4.89
C LYS A 151 -14.36 -8.42 -6.33
N VAL A 152 -13.22 -8.83 -6.86
CA VAL A 152 -13.09 -9.46 -8.18
C VAL A 152 -12.63 -10.89 -7.95
N ASP A 153 -13.36 -11.88 -8.48
CA ASP A 153 -13.08 -13.31 -8.30
C ASP A 153 -11.86 -13.79 -9.11
N VAL A 154 -10.75 -13.07 -8.97
CA VAL A 154 -9.46 -13.40 -9.59
C VAL A 154 -8.38 -13.12 -8.57
N ALA A 155 -7.42 -14.02 -8.43
CA ALA A 155 -6.20 -13.80 -7.66
C ALA A 155 -5.07 -13.35 -8.59
N TYR A 156 -4.18 -12.51 -8.05
CA TYR A 156 -2.98 -12.04 -8.73
C TYR A 156 -1.78 -12.23 -7.83
N GLN A 157 -0.85 -13.08 -8.22
CA GLN A 157 0.33 -13.38 -7.41
C GLN A 157 1.30 -12.20 -7.40
N LEU A 158 1.54 -11.62 -6.23
CA LEU A 158 2.51 -10.57 -6.00
C LEU A 158 3.94 -11.16 -5.95
N ALA A 159 4.87 -10.49 -6.63
CA ALA A 159 6.29 -10.83 -6.52
C ALA A 159 6.82 -10.40 -5.14
N ARG A 160 7.09 -11.37 -4.27
CA ARG A 160 7.62 -11.13 -2.92
C ARG A 160 8.99 -11.76 -2.74
N THR A 161 9.86 -11.06 -2.05
CA THR A 161 11.15 -11.58 -1.59
C THR A 161 11.06 -11.97 -0.12
N GLN A 162 12.03 -12.76 0.35
CA GLN A 162 12.14 -13.14 1.77
C GLN A 162 10.86 -13.80 2.31
N SER A 163 10.22 -14.63 1.49
CA SER A 163 8.99 -15.35 1.85
C SER A 163 9.23 -16.62 2.69
N HIS A 164 10.50 -17.00 2.93
CA HIS A 164 10.89 -18.18 3.68
C HIS A 164 10.84 -18.02 5.21
N HIS A 165 9.81 -17.38 5.72
CA HIS A 165 9.54 -17.28 7.16
C HIS A 165 8.78 -18.50 7.70
N SER A 166 8.27 -19.34 6.81
CA SER A 166 7.59 -20.59 7.13
C SER A 166 8.49 -21.77 6.83
N MET A 167 8.45 -22.79 7.69
CA MET A 167 9.13 -24.06 7.45
C MET A 167 8.43 -24.93 6.40
N GLU A 168 7.29 -24.50 5.85
CA GLU A 168 6.49 -25.22 4.83
C GLU A 168 6.21 -26.69 5.23
N GLY A 169 5.97 -26.92 6.51
CA GLY A 169 5.75 -28.25 7.08
C GLY A 169 7.01 -29.11 7.21
N ARG A 170 8.20 -28.56 6.93
CA ARG A 170 9.46 -29.28 7.13
C ARG A 170 9.89 -29.23 8.59
N ASN A 171 10.05 -30.38 9.23
CA ASN A 171 10.61 -30.47 10.57
C ASN A 171 12.13 -30.23 10.52
N LEU A 172 12.56 -28.98 10.72
CA LEU A 172 13.98 -28.62 10.83
C LEU A 172 14.60 -29.06 12.19
N GLY A 173 13.77 -29.16 13.23
CA GLY A 173 14.10 -29.73 14.51
C GLY A 173 13.20 -30.95 14.76
N ARG A 174 13.81 -32.08 15.14
CA ARG A 174 13.04 -33.25 15.56
C ARG A 174 12.71 -33.12 17.03
N GLU A 175 11.44 -33.17 17.34
CA GLU A 175 10.95 -33.22 18.72
C GLU A 175 10.34 -34.59 18.99
N THR A 176 10.65 -35.16 20.14
CA THR A 176 10.09 -36.43 20.57
C THR A 176 9.92 -36.43 22.10
N THR A 177 9.02 -37.21 22.60
CA THR A 177 8.92 -37.44 24.05
C THR A 177 10.00 -38.42 24.51
N LEU A 178 10.36 -38.37 25.80
CA LEU A 178 11.32 -39.29 26.38
C LEU A 178 10.88 -40.77 26.17
N GLU A 179 9.58 -41.05 26.29
CA GLU A 179 9.00 -42.36 26.09
C GLU A 179 9.20 -42.86 24.66
N GLN A 180 8.94 -41.99 23.68
CA GLN A 180 9.15 -42.32 22.25
C GLN A 180 10.64 -42.52 21.94
N TYR A 181 11.51 -41.66 22.49
CA TYR A 181 12.95 -41.83 22.34
C TYR A 181 13.50 -43.09 22.93
N LEU A 182 12.97 -43.54 24.09
CA LEU A 182 13.39 -44.82 24.70
C LEU A 182 12.86 -46.04 23.97
N ALA A 183 11.73 -45.88 23.25
CA ALA A 183 11.16 -46.97 22.45
C ALA A 183 11.86 -47.15 21.09
N ASP A 184 12.32 -46.01 20.49
CA ASP A 184 13.02 -45.96 19.19
C ASP A 184 14.06 -44.84 19.19
N PRO A 185 15.29 -45.12 19.69
CA PRO A 185 16.36 -44.11 19.87
C PRO A 185 17.11 -43.77 18.58
N ALA A 186 16.59 -43.99 17.36
CA ALA A 186 17.26 -43.78 16.09
C ALA A 186 17.49 -42.34 15.73
#